data_0ead4a623136c3ec08f9be9116a321f2
#
_entry.id   0ead4a623136c3ec08f9be9116a321f2
#
_cell.length_a   1.000
_cell.length_b   1.000
_cell.length_c   1.000
_cell.angle_alpha   90.00
_cell.angle_beta   90.00
_cell.angle_gamma   90.00
#
_symmetry.space_group_name_H-M   'P 1'
#
loop_
_entity.id
_entity.type
_entity.pdbx_description
1 polymer ?
#
loop_
_entity_poly.entity_id
_entity_poly.type
_entity_poly.pdbx_seq_one_letter_code
_entity_poly.pdbx_strand_id
1 'polypeptide(L)'
;MCNLKYKSYDHILQMEPNELLQLKRKNGLALSLIGDITYMILCLLGCQQKIFYDICPYFEIGKGWGGLSLGWFFICCKDSSESLKCHEVGHTLQNANISGWKMLALSLGSVARYWYREIFGAKTPYDSWWFEGQATEIGTKYVEIRKNKT
;
A
#
# COMPACT_ATOMS: atom_id res chain seq x y z
N MET A 1 5.01 -22.48 -13.46
CA MET A 1 4.85 -22.25 -11.99
C MET A 1 4.36 -20.85 -11.62
N CYS A 2 3.82 -20.08 -12.56
CA CYS A 2 3.49 -18.66 -12.39
C CYS A 2 2.00 -18.36 -12.10
N ASN A 3 1.09 -19.34 -12.14
CA ASN A 3 -0.35 -19.08 -12.15
C ASN A 3 -1.06 -19.10 -10.78
N LEU A 4 -0.41 -19.57 -9.71
CA LEU A 4 -1.05 -19.69 -8.39
C LEU A 4 -1.04 -18.36 -7.60
N LYS A 5 -0.15 -17.42 -7.91
CA LYS A 5 -0.03 -16.13 -7.22
C LYS A 5 -1.13 -15.14 -7.61
N TYR A 6 -1.68 -15.22 -8.81
CA TYR A 6 -2.65 -14.25 -9.36
C TYR A 6 -4.11 -14.55 -9.04
N LYS A 7 -4.51 -15.81 -8.97
CA LYS A 7 -5.90 -16.18 -8.64
C LYS A 7 -6.40 -15.60 -7.31
N SER A 8 -5.49 -15.37 -6.39
CA SER A 8 -5.79 -14.84 -5.06
C SER A 8 -6.22 -13.36 -5.06
N TYR A 9 -5.87 -12.56 -6.08
CA TYR A 9 -6.18 -11.13 -6.16
C TYR A 9 -7.24 -10.77 -7.20
N ASP A 10 -7.61 -11.67 -8.11
CA ASP A 10 -8.58 -11.38 -9.17
C ASP A 10 -9.92 -10.89 -8.61
N HIS A 11 -10.38 -11.46 -7.50
CA HIS A 11 -11.56 -11.01 -6.80
C HIS A 11 -11.39 -9.58 -6.27
N ILE A 12 -10.28 -9.28 -5.61
CA ILE A 12 -9.97 -7.95 -5.03
C ILE A 12 -9.83 -6.90 -6.14
N LEU A 13 -9.21 -7.25 -7.25
CA LEU A 13 -9.02 -6.34 -8.40
C LEU A 13 -10.34 -5.90 -9.04
N GLN A 14 -11.42 -6.66 -8.84
CA GLN A 14 -12.74 -6.33 -9.39
C GLN A 14 -13.69 -5.66 -8.38
N MET A 15 -13.32 -5.64 -7.09
CA MET A 15 -14.14 -5.04 -6.04
C MET A 15 -14.27 -3.53 -6.22
N GLU A 16 -15.44 -3.00 -5.90
CA GLU A 16 -15.63 -1.56 -5.83
C GLU A 16 -14.87 -0.95 -4.63
N PRO A 17 -14.43 0.33 -4.73
CA PRO A 17 -13.59 0.96 -3.69
C PRO A 17 -14.18 0.90 -2.28
N ASN A 18 -15.49 1.06 -2.13
CA ASN A 18 -16.16 1.01 -0.82
C ASN A 18 -16.14 -0.39 -0.19
N GLU A 19 -16.39 -1.42 -0.99
CA GLU A 19 -16.31 -2.83 -0.54
C GLU A 19 -14.87 -3.19 -0.16
N LEU A 20 -13.93 -2.76 -1.00
CA LEU A 20 -12.51 -2.97 -0.75
C LEU A 20 -12.04 -2.28 0.54
N LEU A 21 -12.52 -1.07 0.83
CA LEU A 21 -12.20 -0.37 2.07
C LEU A 21 -12.66 -1.15 3.31
N GLN A 22 -13.88 -1.68 3.28
CA GLN A 22 -14.40 -2.51 4.37
C GLN A 22 -13.55 -3.79 4.55
N LEU A 23 -13.17 -4.44 3.44
CA LEU A 23 -12.33 -5.64 3.47
C LEU A 23 -10.93 -5.35 4.03
N LYS A 24 -10.31 -4.23 3.64
CA LYS A 24 -9.01 -3.77 4.17
C LYS A 24 -9.05 -3.60 5.68
N ARG A 25 -10.11 -2.98 6.20
CA ARG A 25 -10.27 -2.76 7.65
C ARG A 25 -10.51 -4.06 8.40
N LYS A 26 -11.34 -4.94 7.85
CA LYS A 26 -11.67 -6.23 8.48
C LYS A 26 -10.47 -7.18 8.53
N ASN A 27 -9.80 -7.41 7.41
CA ASN A 27 -8.74 -8.40 7.31
C ASN A 27 -7.41 -7.90 7.88
N GLY A 28 -7.10 -6.63 7.67
CA GLY A 28 -5.87 -6.00 8.11
C GLY A 28 -5.96 -5.33 9.48
N LEU A 29 -6.74 -5.85 10.43
CA LEU A 29 -7.11 -5.19 11.67
C LEU A 29 -5.93 -4.56 12.41
N ALA A 30 -4.83 -5.28 12.60
CA ALA A 30 -3.67 -4.78 13.36
C ALA A 30 -3.04 -3.55 12.70
N LEU A 31 -2.77 -3.61 11.40
CA LEU A 31 -2.19 -2.49 10.65
C LEU A 31 -3.21 -1.35 10.47
N SER A 32 -4.49 -1.68 10.32
CA SER A 32 -5.57 -0.69 10.21
C SER A 32 -5.78 0.10 11.50
N LEU A 33 -5.61 -0.49 12.68
CA LEU A 33 -5.67 0.23 13.96
C LEU A 33 -4.52 1.24 14.08
N ILE A 34 -3.31 0.86 13.70
CA ILE A 34 -2.17 1.79 13.62
C ILE A 34 -2.49 2.90 12.61
N GLY A 35 -3.07 2.53 11.48
CA GLY A 35 -3.51 3.45 10.45
C GLY A 35 -4.56 4.45 10.98
N ASP A 36 -5.60 3.98 11.66
CA ASP A 36 -6.66 4.84 12.21
C ASP A 36 -6.09 5.89 13.21
N ILE A 37 -5.16 5.48 14.09
CA ILE A 37 -4.48 6.39 15.01
C ILE A 37 -3.66 7.41 14.23
N THR A 38 -2.85 6.96 13.26
CA THR A 38 -2.03 7.84 12.44
C THR A 38 -2.89 8.80 11.62
N TYR A 39 -3.97 8.31 11.03
CA TYR A 39 -4.93 9.12 10.28
C TYR A 39 -5.51 10.25 11.13
N MET A 40 -5.96 9.94 12.36
CA MET A 40 -6.47 10.96 13.29
C MET A 40 -5.41 12.02 13.62
N ILE A 41 -4.16 11.60 13.89
CA ILE A 41 -3.05 12.52 14.18
C ILE A 41 -2.82 13.44 12.98
N LEU A 42 -2.78 12.92 11.76
CA LEU A 42 -2.57 13.72 10.54
C LEU A 42 -3.70 14.74 10.33
N CYS A 43 -4.95 14.36 10.57
CA CYS A 43 -6.09 15.27 10.50
C CYS A 43 -5.98 16.38 11.57
N LEU A 44 -5.62 16.04 12.80
CA LEU A 44 -5.42 17.01 13.88
C LEU A 44 -4.27 18.00 13.59
N LEU A 45 -3.24 17.55 12.90
CA LEU A 45 -2.13 18.38 12.43
C LEU A 45 -2.48 19.23 11.19
N GLY A 46 -3.72 19.16 10.71
CA GLY A 46 -4.18 19.94 9.55
C GLY A 46 -3.68 19.42 8.19
N CYS A 47 -3.18 18.17 8.13
CA CYS A 47 -2.78 17.58 6.87
C CYS A 47 -4.01 17.32 5.99
N GLN A 48 -3.93 17.69 4.73
CA GLN A 48 -5.03 17.50 3.77
C GLN A 48 -5.00 16.06 3.23
N GLN A 49 -6.11 15.35 3.42
CA GLN A 49 -6.35 14.09 2.74
C GLN A 49 -6.57 14.31 1.25
N LYS A 50 -5.98 13.46 0.44
CA LYS A 50 -6.21 13.32 -0.99
C LYS A 50 -6.75 11.92 -1.29
N ILE A 51 -7.31 11.74 -2.48
CA ILE A 51 -7.78 10.43 -2.96
C ILE A 51 -7.08 10.14 -4.28
N PHE A 52 -6.45 8.98 -4.38
CA PHE A 52 -5.75 8.53 -5.57
C PHE A 52 -6.70 7.74 -6.47
N TYR A 53 -7.07 8.29 -7.62
CA TYR A 53 -7.99 7.71 -8.62
C TYR A 53 -9.30 7.15 -8.03
N ASP A 54 -9.88 7.82 -7.04
CA ASP A 54 -11.07 7.38 -6.29
C ASP A 54 -10.93 6.00 -5.62
N ILE A 55 -9.69 5.51 -5.51
CA ILE A 55 -9.36 4.17 -5.03
C ILE A 55 -8.96 4.17 -3.56
N CYS A 56 -8.05 5.06 -3.19
CA CYS A 56 -7.36 4.99 -1.91
C CYS A 56 -7.08 6.38 -1.35
N PRO A 57 -7.48 6.65 -0.10
CA PRO A 57 -7.08 7.88 0.59
C PRO A 57 -5.57 7.90 0.82
N TYR A 58 -4.98 9.10 0.78
CA TYR A 58 -3.57 9.28 1.09
C TYR A 58 -3.25 10.68 1.60
N PHE A 59 -2.08 10.83 2.21
CA PHE A 59 -1.52 12.11 2.62
C PHE A 59 -0.14 12.33 1.98
N GLU A 60 0.17 13.58 1.63
CA GLU A 60 1.49 13.97 1.16
C GLU A 60 2.24 14.74 2.24
N ILE A 61 3.35 14.19 2.74
CA ILE A 61 4.13 14.73 3.84
C ILE A 61 5.61 14.80 3.49
N GLY A 62 6.22 15.96 3.70
CA GLY A 62 7.66 16.13 3.45
C GLY A 62 8.07 15.93 2.00
N LYS A 63 9.35 15.64 1.77
CA LYS A 63 9.94 15.38 0.45
C LYS A 63 11.06 14.34 0.57
N GLY A 64 11.30 13.58 -0.50
CA GLY A 64 12.52 12.76 -0.69
C GLY A 64 12.65 11.53 0.19
N TRP A 65 11.55 10.95 0.73
CA TRP A 65 11.62 9.77 1.60
C TRP A 65 10.88 8.52 1.08
N GLY A 66 9.98 8.66 0.13
CA GLY A 66 9.23 7.54 -0.43
C GLY A 66 7.77 7.51 0.00
N GLY A 67 7.27 6.32 0.37
CA GLY A 67 5.89 6.08 0.80
C GLY A 67 5.80 5.04 1.91
N LEU A 68 4.62 4.95 2.53
CA LEU A 68 4.29 3.99 3.58
C LEU A 68 2.79 3.72 3.61
N SER A 69 2.41 2.48 3.41
CA SER A 69 1.02 2.02 3.54
C SER A 69 0.67 1.65 4.97
N LEU A 70 -0.47 2.13 5.45
CA LEU A 70 -0.98 1.92 6.80
C LEU A 70 -2.39 1.30 6.77
N GLY A 71 -2.44 0.09 6.26
CA GLY A 71 -3.67 -0.69 6.17
C GLY A 71 -4.58 -0.24 5.03
N TRP A 72 -5.48 0.69 5.24
CA TRP A 72 -6.48 1.12 4.26
C TRP A 72 -6.14 2.40 3.51
N PHE A 73 -5.13 3.16 3.95
CA PHE A 73 -4.61 4.36 3.30
C PHE A 73 -3.08 4.32 3.25
N PHE A 74 -2.47 5.28 2.56
CA PHE A 74 -1.02 5.44 2.55
C PHE A 74 -0.58 6.89 2.74
N ILE A 75 0.69 7.06 3.08
CA ILE A 75 1.38 8.34 3.17
C ILE A 75 2.53 8.32 2.17
N CYS A 76 2.76 9.40 1.47
CA CYS A 76 3.92 9.52 0.58
C CYS A 76 4.51 10.94 0.63
N CYS A 77 5.71 11.10 0.07
CA CYS A 77 6.29 12.43 -0.09
C CYS A 77 5.56 13.23 -1.17
N LYS A 78 5.64 14.59 -1.07
CA LYS A 78 4.96 15.50 -2.00
C LYS A 78 5.44 15.40 -3.45
N ASP A 79 6.64 14.91 -3.66
CA ASP A 79 7.29 14.70 -4.96
C ASP A 79 7.21 13.23 -5.43
N SER A 80 6.33 12.43 -4.85
CA SER A 80 6.13 11.03 -5.21
C SER A 80 5.63 10.85 -6.63
N SER A 81 6.27 9.94 -7.36
CA SER A 81 5.82 9.51 -8.68
C SER A 81 4.49 8.77 -8.61
N GLU A 82 3.78 8.71 -9.73
CA GLU A 82 2.58 7.88 -9.86
C GLU A 82 2.88 6.40 -9.62
N SER A 83 4.03 5.92 -10.11
CA SER A 83 4.47 4.54 -9.89
C SER A 83 4.61 4.20 -8.40
N LEU A 84 5.17 5.11 -7.59
CA LEU A 84 5.25 4.93 -6.14
C LEU A 84 3.84 4.87 -5.50
N LYS A 85 2.94 5.75 -5.92
CA LYS A 85 1.56 5.73 -5.42
C LYS A 85 0.82 4.44 -5.79
N CYS A 86 1.03 3.92 -7.00
CA CYS A 86 0.51 2.59 -7.40
C CYS A 86 1.08 1.47 -6.51
N HIS A 87 2.37 1.51 -6.21
CA HIS A 87 3.01 0.56 -5.31
C HIS A 87 2.39 0.59 -3.90
N GLU A 88 2.17 1.76 -3.33
CA GLU A 88 1.52 1.91 -2.02
C GLU A 88 0.06 1.43 -2.02
N VAL A 89 -0.68 1.67 -3.12
CA VAL A 89 -2.00 1.06 -3.33
C VAL A 89 -1.89 -0.46 -3.28
N GLY A 90 -0.88 -1.04 -3.92
CA GLY A 90 -0.63 -2.49 -3.88
C GLY A 90 -0.51 -3.03 -2.46
N HIS A 91 0.21 -2.37 -1.57
CA HIS A 91 0.28 -2.75 -0.15
C HIS A 91 -1.08 -2.65 0.55
N THR A 92 -1.90 -1.67 0.23
CA THR A 92 -3.28 -1.62 0.77
C THR A 92 -4.14 -2.78 0.27
N LEU A 93 -3.93 -3.25 -0.97
CA LEU A 93 -4.59 -4.45 -1.51
C LEU A 93 -4.10 -5.73 -0.82
N GLN A 94 -2.80 -5.82 -0.55
CA GLN A 94 -2.24 -6.92 0.24
C GLN A 94 -2.84 -6.96 1.64
N ASN A 95 -3.07 -5.79 2.28
CA ASN A 95 -3.74 -5.70 3.58
C ASN A 95 -5.18 -6.23 3.54
N ALA A 96 -5.88 -6.13 2.41
CA ALA A 96 -7.20 -6.72 2.24
C ALA A 96 -7.18 -8.26 2.16
N ASN A 97 -6.10 -8.84 1.67
CA ASN A 97 -5.99 -10.28 1.40
C ASN A 97 -5.21 -11.06 2.46
N ILE A 98 -4.27 -10.42 3.13
CA ILE A 98 -3.39 -11.05 4.13
C ILE A 98 -3.92 -10.74 5.53
N SER A 99 -4.06 -11.77 6.37
CA SER A 99 -4.57 -11.56 7.74
C SER A 99 -3.66 -10.65 8.58
N GLY A 100 -4.28 -9.86 9.47
CA GLY A 100 -3.72 -8.71 10.16
C GLY A 100 -2.29 -8.86 10.71
N TRP A 101 -1.98 -9.88 11.51
CA TRP A 101 -0.65 -10.07 12.08
C TRP A 101 0.41 -10.45 11.05
N LYS A 102 0.04 -11.24 10.04
CA LYS A 102 0.96 -11.58 8.94
C LYS A 102 1.30 -10.34 8.11
N MET A 103 0.30 -9.52 7.82
CA MET A 103 0.52 -8.26 7.11
C MET A 103 1.42 -7.32 7.90
N LEU A 104 1.19 -7.16 9.20
CA LEU A 104 2.05 -6.35 10.08
C LEU A 104 3.50 -6.86 10.07
N ALA A 105 3.72 -8.16 10.21
CA ALA A 105 5.06 -8.76 10.18
C ALA A 105 5.77 -8.51 8.83
N LEU A 106 5.05 -8.66 7.70
CA LEU A 106 5.58 -8.38 6.37
C LEU A 106 5.92 -6.89 6.20
N SER A 107 5.05 -6.00 6.66
CA SER A 107 5.29 -4.55 6.62
C SER A 107 6.52 -4.15 7.45
N LEU A 108 6.69 -4.70 8.64
CA LEU A 108 7.90 -4.49 9.45
C LEU A 108 9.15 -5.03 8.74
N GLY A 109 9.05 -6.19 8.10
CA GLY A 109 10.13 -6.75 7.28
C GLY A 109 10.52 -5.86 6.10
N SER A 110 9.52 -5.23 5.44
CA SER A 110 9.75 -4.27 4.36
C SER A 110 10.51 -3.03 4.86
N VAL A 111 10.05 -2.42 5.95
CA VAL A 111 10.71 -1.27 6.58
C VAL A 111 12.14 -1.61 7.01
N ALA A 112 12.34 -2.77 7.65
CA ALA A 112 13.67 -3.23 8.04
C ALA A 112 14.59 -3.44 6.82
N ARG A 113 14.08 -4.02 5.73
CA ARG A 113 14.80 -4.17 4.48
C ARG A 113 15.16 -2.84 3.84
N TYR A 114 14.25 -1.87 3.83
CA TYR A 114 14.50 -0.52 3.34
C TYR A 114 15.69 0.10 4.10
N TRP A 115 15.66 0.13 5.42
CA TRP A 115 16.75 0.69 6.24
C TRP A 115 18.05 -0.08 6.12
N TYR A 116 17.99 -1.42 6.02
CA TYR A 116 19.18 -2.23 5.76
C TYR A 116 19.88 -1.81 4.46
N ARG A 117 19.11 -1.56 3.41
CA ARG A 117 19.66 -1.13 2.12
C ARG A 117 20.27 0.26 2.18
N GLU A 118 19.60 1.20 2.84
CA GLU A 118 20.08 2.58 3.01
C GLU A 118 21.40 2.61 3.81
N ILE A 119 21.48 1.84 4.89
CA ILE A 119 22.65 1.82 5.78
C ILE A 119 23.83 1.07 5.15
N PHE A 120 23.60 -0.08 4.53
CA PHE A 120 24.64 -0.97 4.03
C PHE A 120 24.87 -0.88 2.52
N GLY A 121 24.18 -0.01 1.80
CA GLY A 121 24.34 0.20 0.37
C GLY A 121 24.04 -1.04 -0.49
N ALA A 122 23.08 -1.87 -0.08
CA ALA A 122 22.76 -3.10 -0.80
C ALA A 122 22.20 -2.82 -2.20
N LYS A 123 22.83 -3.38 -3.24
CA LYS A 123 22.52 -3.12 -4.66
C LYS A 123 21.37 -3.97 -5.22
N THR A 124 20.80 -4.91 -4.44
CA THR A 124 19.68 -5.73 -4.91
C THR A 124 18.44 -4.87 -5.14
N PRO A 125 17.69 -5.02 -6.26
CA PRO A 125 16.48 -4.25 -6.50
C PRO A 125 15.50 -4.39 -5.34
N TYR A 126 14.80 -3.31 -4.98
CA TYR A 126 13.83 -3.33 -3.88
C TYR A 126 12.72 -4.36 -4.14
N ASP A 127 12.18 -4.37 -5.35
CA ASP A 127 11.13 -5.28 -5.80
C ASP A 127 11.58 -6.74 -5.97
N SER A 128 12.86 -7.06 -5.73
CA SER A 128 13.34 -8.46 -5.76
C SER A 128 12.75 -9.31 -4.64
N TRP A 129 12.25 -8.70 -3.57
CA TRP A 129 11.48 -9.39 -2.57
C TRP A 129 10.02 -9.57 -3.06
N TRP A 130 9.53 -10.79 -3.03
CA TRP A 130 8.22 -11.15 -3.58
C TRP A 130 7.06 -10.26 -3.08
N PHE A 131 7.11 -9.81 -1.84
CA PHE A 131 6.10 -8.96 -1.21
C PHE A 131 6.06 -7.57 -1.86
N GLU A 132 7.21 -6.97 -2.11
CA GLU A 132 7.34 -5.67 -2.76
C GLU A 132 7.01 -5.75 -4.26
N GLY A 133 7.57 -6.73 -4.96
CA GLY A 133 7.27 -6.95 -6.37
C GLY A 133 5.79 -7.22 -6.62
N GLN A 134 5.14 -8.00 -5.75
CA GLN A 134 3.71 -8.23 -5.83
C GLN A 134 2.92 -6.94 -5.58
N ALA A 135 3.32 -6.07 -4.64
CA ALA A 135 2.65 -4.80 -4.40
C ALA A 135 2.69 -3.91 -5.63
N THR A 136 3.88 -3.75 -6.25
CA THR A 136 4.03 -2.99 -7.50
C THR A 136 3.08 -3.51 -8.58
N GLU A 137 3.03 -4.81 -8.77
CA GLU A 137 2.27 -5.43 -9.85
C GLU A 137 0.75 -5.32 -9.65
N ILE A 138 0.23 -5.71 -8.46
CA ILE A 138 -1.22 -5.66 -8.20
C ILE A 138 -1.74 -4.23 -8.11
N GLY A 139 -0.94 -3.31 -7.55
CA GLY A 139 -1.30 -1.91 -7.44
C GLY A 139 -1.40 -1.25 -8.82
N THR A 140 -0.42 -1.46 -9.68
CA THR A 140 -0.44 -0.95 -11.07
C THR A 140 -1.65 -1.51 -11.83
N LYS A 141 -1.86 -2.82 -11.77
CA LYS A 141 -3.00 -3.47 -12.44
C LYS A 141 -4.35 -2.95 -11.95
N TYR A 142 -4.50 -2.74 -10.65
CA TYR A 142 -5.75 -2.22 -10.08
C TYR A 142 -6.02 -0.78 -10.54
N VAL A 143 -5.01 0.07 -10.52
CA VAL A 143 -5.13 1.46 -10.99
C VAL A 143 -5.47 1.51 -12.48
N GLU A 144 -4.85 0.69 -13.32
CA GLU A 144 -5.17 0.59 -14.75
C GLU A 144 -6.62 0.18 -15.00
N ILE A 145 -7.11 -0.84 -14.28
CA ILE A 145 -8.52 -1.27 -14.37
C ILE A 145 -9.47 -0.11 -14.04
N ARG A 146 -9.14 0.70 -13.02
CA ARG A 146 -9.98 1.82 -12.62
C ARG A 146 -9.93 2.98 -13.58
N LYS A 147 -8.75 3.33 -14.10
CA LYS A 147 -8.61 4.35 -15.16
C LYS A 147 -9.46 4.04 -16.40
N ASN A 148 -9.59 2.78 -16.76
CA ASN A 148 -10.37 2.36 -17.92
C ASN A 148 -11.89 2.33 -17.67
N LYS A 149 -12.35 2.47 -16.41
CA LYS A 149 -13.76 2.53 -16.03
C LYS A 149 -14.30 3.97 -15.89
N THR A 150 -13.40 4.95 -15.80
CA THR A 150 -13.71 6.39 -15.69
C THR A 150 -13.69 7.04 -17.07
#